data_e3dd201f1e86521def40a04a0761cb6c
#
_entry.id   e3dd201f1e86521def40a04a0761cb6c
#
_cell.length_a   1.000
_cell.length_b   1.000
_cell.length_c   1.000
_cell.angle_alpha   90.00
_cell.angle_beta   90.00
_cell.angle_gamma   90.00
#
_symmetry.space_group_name_H-M   'P 1'
#
loop_
_entity.id
_entity.type
_entity.pdbx_description
1 polymer ?
#
loop_
_entity_poly.entity_id
_entity_poly.type
_entity_poly.pdbx_seq_one_letter_code
_entity_poly.pdbx_strand_id
1 'polypeptide(L)'
;MAESGRRYFARSVGALSLAGLLALGLSTISPVDFSRAAAPDRHTESVEGRALVIDGDTIVIEGTRVRLEGIDAPESGQQCLRLDGQSWRCGIAAAQALAELVSDKHVRCEGSERDRYDRLIGVCRVGSLEINAEMVRRGLAWAFVRYSKRLLNEEREARSRRLGIWQAENEPAWDYRARRWAQSQAQAPGGCAIKGNISRQGRIYHMPGSAYYDAVEINPSRGERWFCTENEAIAAGWRPAWTN
;
A
#
# COMPACT_ATOMS: atom_id res chain seq x y z
N MET A 1 -45.44 -17.60 42.56
CA MET A 1 -45.26 -17.96 43.99
C MET A 1 -44.13 -17.16 44.54
N ALA A 2 -44.51 -16.30 45.50
CA ALA A 2 -43.83 -15.64 46.62
C ALA A 2 -42.66 -14.70 46.24
N GLU A 3 -42.75 -13.38 46.22
CA GLU A 3 -43.00 -12.39 47.27
C GLU A 3 -42.19 -12.53 48.55
N SER A 4 -41.38 -11.47 48.82
CA SER A 4 -41.07 -10.89 50.13
C SER A 4 -39.99 -9.81 49.93
N GLY A 5 -40.12 -8.54 50.10
CA GLY A 5 -40.95 -7.70 50.96
C GLY A 5 -40.31 -7.40 52.33
N ARG A 6 -39.68 -6.20 52.52
CA ARG A 6 -39.59 -5.42 53.82
C ARG A 6 -38.71 -4.21 53.58
N ARG A 7 -39.14 -3.11 53.68
CA ARG A 7 -39.65 -1.91 54.41
C ARG A 7 -38.87 -1.54 55.67
N TYR A 8 -38.61 -0.19 55.73
CA TYR A 8 -38.50 0.78 56.82
C TYR A 8 -37.30 0.74 57.76
N PHE A 9 -36.63 1.94 57.87
CA PHE A 9 -36.79 2.82 59.02
C PHE A 9 -36.18 4.21 58.76
N ALA A 10 -36.99 5.23 58.92
CA ALA A 10 -36.61 6.62 59.03
C ALA A 10 -36.25 6.93 60.48
N ARG A 11 -35.24 7.74 60.71
CA ARG A 11 -35.07 8.51 61.97
C ARG A 11 -34.54 9.89 61.66
N SER A 12 -35.38 10.85 61.88
CA SER A 12 -35.07 12.26 62.06
C SER A 12 -34.53 12.50 63.48
N VAL A 13 -33.62 13.45 63.68
CA VAL A 13 -33.38 14.33 64.82
C VAL A 13 -32.10 15.13 64.45
N GLY A 14 -32.15 16.42 64.33
CA GLY A 14 -31.96 17.48 65.27
C GLY A 14 -31.10 18.58 64.72
N ALA A 15 -31.66 19.76 64.62
CA ALA A 15 -30.99 20.99 64.20
C ALA A 15 -29.98 21.47 65.25
N LEU A 16 -28.83 21.93 64.82
CA LEU A 16 -28.02 22.91 65.57
C LEU A 16 -27.37 23.87 64.59
N SER A 17 -27.82 25.13 64.71
CA SER A 17 -27.27 26.26 63.99
C SER A 17 -25.92 26.64 64.56
N LEU A 18 -24.92 26.76 63.78
CA LEU A 18 -23.73 27.56 64.05
C LEU A 18 -23.42 28.41 62.82
N ALA A 19 -23.63 29.71 62.97
CA ALA A 19 -23.22 30.70 61.99
C ALA A 19 -21.68 30.85 62.00
N GLY A 20 -21.03 30.41 60.98
CA GLY A 20 -19.63 30.69 60.72
C GLY A 20 -19.50 31.37 59.38
N LEU A 21 -19.16 32.67 59.38
CA LEU A 21 -18.75 33.39 58.18
C LEU A 21 -17.45 32.77 57.63
N LEU A 22 -17.51 32.01 56.56
CA LEU A 22 -16.36 31.71 55.73
C LEU A 22 -16.41 32.56 54.47
N ALA A 23 -15.44 33.46 54.34
CA ALA A 23 -15.18 34.21 53.13
C ALA A 23 -14.75 33.23 52.03
N LEU A 24 -15.64 32.94 51.09
CA LEU A 24 -15.34 32.20 49.89
C LEU A 24 -14.56 33.10 48.92
N GLY A 25 -13.23 32.89 48.87
CA GLY A 25 -12.39 33.38 47.80
C GLY A 25 -12.83 32.71 46.49
N LEU A 26 -13.45 33.46 45.57
CA LEU A 26 -13.68 33.06 44.19
C LEU A 26 -12.29 32.93 43.51
N SER A 27 -11.73 31.71 43.48
CA SER A 27 -10.66 31.41 42.54
C SER A 27 -11.25 31.36 41.14
N THR A 28 -10.99 32.38 40.35
CA THR A 28 -11.28 32.36 38.91
C THR A 28 -10.42 31.32 38.26
N ILE A 29 -11.00 30.15 37.92
CA ILE A 29 -10.37 29.16 37.08
C ILE A 29 -10.33 29.77 35.68
N SER A 30 -9.15 30.21 35.24
CA SER A 30 -8.91 30.62 33.86
C SER A 30 -9.20 29.44 32.95
N PRO A 31 -9.95 29.61 31.85
CA PRO A 31 -10.13 28.55 30.89
C PRO A 31 -8.76 28.15 30.34
N VAL A 32 -8.40 26.87 30.46
CA VAL A 32 -7.23 26.31 29.80
C VAL A 32 -7.50 26.39 28.30
N ASP A 33 -6.81 27.33 27.66
CA ASP A 33 -6.82 27.46 26.21
C ASP A 33 -6.12 26.20 25.64
N PHE A 34 -6.92 25.23 25.23
CA PHE A 34 -6.44 24.12 24.41
C PHE A 34 -6.11 24.69 23.03
N SER A 35 -4.98 25.38 22.94
CA SER A 35 -4.35 25.68 21.66
C SER A 35 -4.23 24.35 20.90
N ARG A 36 -5.12 24.21 19.95
CA ARG A 36 -5.18 23.11 19.00
C ARG A 36 -3.79 22.99 18.37
N ALA A 37 -3.00 22.05 18.89
CA ALA A 37 -1.71 21.74 18.29
C ALA A 37 -1.98 21.50 16.80
N ALA A 38 -1.46 22.40 15.95
CA ALA A 38 -1.53 22.23 14.51
C ALA A 38 -0.91 20.87 14.19
N ALA A 39 -1.68 20.00 13.51
CA ALA A 39 -1.14 18.77 13.01
C ALA A 39 0.13 19.11 12.19
N PRO A 40 1.22 18.33 12.30
CA PRO A 40 2.42 18.62 11.55
C PRO A 40 2.05 18.74 10.08
N ASP A 41 2.46 19.85 9.46
CA ASP A 41 2.26 20.12 8.05
C ASP A 41 2.91 18.96 7.27
N ARG A 42 2.10 18.05 6.73
CA ARG A 42 2.62 16.97 5.93
C ARG A 42 3.08 17.59 4.63
N HIS A 43 4.38 17.79 4.51
CA HIS A 43 4.97 18.28 3.27
C HIS A 43 4.55 17.35 2.13
N THR A 44 3.70 17.86 1.26
CA THR A 44 3.35 17.18 0.02
C THR A 44 4.54 17.28 -0.92
N GLU A 45 5.14 16.15 -1.25
CA GLU A 45 6.16 16.05 -2.29
C GLU A 45 5.46 15.99 -3.65
N SER A 46 5.99 16.75 -4.63
CA SER A 46 5.50 16.73 -6.01
C SER A 46 6.66 16.45 -6.96
N VAL A 47 6.43 15.54 -7.90
CA VAL A 47 7.35 15.26 -9.00
C VAL A 47 6.58 15.32 -10.31
N GLU A 48 7.20 15.93 -11.33
CA GLU A 48 6.56 16.07 -12.63
C GLU A 48 7.57 15.93 -13.78
N GLY A 49 7.09 15.48 -14.93
CA GLY A 49 7.94 15.26 -16.10
C GLY A 49 7.43 14.12 -16.97
N ARG A 50 8.30 13.59 -17.83
CA ARG A 50 8.03 12.36 -18.60
C ARG A 50 8.19 11.15 -17.69
N ALA A 51 7.24 10.23 -17.75
CA ALA A 51 7.27 9.02 -16.95
C ALA A 51 7.79 7.82 -17.73
N LEU A 52 8.63 7.00 -17.09
CA LEU A 52 8.98 5.65 -17.53
C LEU A 52 8.18 4.65 -16.71
N VAL A 53 7.54 3.69 -17.34
CA VAL A 53 6.75 2.66 -16.67
C VAL A 53 7.64 1.48 -16.28
N ILE A 54 7.57 1.07 -15.03
CA ILE A 54 8.26 -0.12 -14.51
C ILE A 54 7.34 -1.34 -14.55
N ASP A 55 6.10 -1.17 -14.05
CA ASP A 55 5.05 -2.19 -14.03
C ASP A 55 3.67 -1.52 -14.03
N GLY A 56 2.59 -2.26 -13.70
CA GLY A 56 1.21 -1.76 -13.78
C GLY A 56 0.83 -0.70 -12.75
N ASP A 57 1.68 -0.40 -11.77
CA ASP A 57 1.41 0.58 -10.72
C ASP A 57 2.65 1.35 -10.22
N THR A 58 3.77 1.23 -10.95
CA THR A 58 5.02 1.92 -10.61
C THR A 58 5.59 2.63 -11.84
N ILE A 59 5.89 3.92 -11.68
CA ILE A 59 6.53 4.74 -12.71
C ILE A 59 7.78 5.43 -12.14
N VAL A 60 8.63 5.94 -13.03
CA VAL A 60 9.79 6.79 -12.70
C VAL A 60 9.65 8.11 -13.42
N ILE A 61 9.78 9.22 -12.68
CA ILE A 61 9.78 10.58 -13.21
C ILE A 61 11.04 11.27 -12.66
N GLU A 62 11.89 11.79 -13.54
CA GLU A 62 13.14 12.49 -13.17
C GLU A 62 13.97 11.73 -12.10
N GLY A 63 14.06 10.40 -12.25
CA GLY A 63 14.77 9.52 -11.30
C GLY A 63 14.00 9.19 -10.02
N THR A 64 12.88 9.85 -9.75
CA THR A 64 12.01 9.55 -8.61
C THR A 64 11.07 8.40 -8.96
N ARG A 65 11.11 7.33 -8.19
CA ARG A 65 10.13 6.23 -8.32
C ARG A 65 8.85 6.58 -7.60
N VAL A 66 7.73 6.40 -8.28
CA VAL A 66 6.39 6.66 -7.76
C VAL A 66 5.58 5.38 -7.82
N ARG A 67 5.07 4.94 -6.67
CA ARG A 67 4.04 3.91 -6.57
C ARG A 67 2.68 4.57 -6.61
N LEU A 68 1.83 4.19 -7.53
CA LEU A 68 0.49 4.74 -7.64
C LEU A 68 -0.34 4.41 -6.39
N GLU A 69 -0.77 5.45 -5.67
CA GLU A 69 -1.52 5.33 -4.42
C GLU A 69 -2.87 4.66 -4.61
N GLY A 70 -3.23 3.79 -3.68
CA GLY A 70 -4.59 3.22 -3.57
C GLY A 70 -4.92 2.16 -4.60
N ILE A 71 -3.96 1.72 -5.42
CA ILE A 71 -4.13 0.62 -6.37
C ILE A 71 -3.10 -0.49 -6.16
N ASP A 72 -3.42 -1.68 -6.68
CA ASP A 72 -2.50 -2.81 -6.77
C ASP A 72 -2.75 -3.51 -8.12
N ALA A 73 -1.81 -3.37 -9.05
CA ALA A 73 -1.92 -3.95 -10.37
C ALA A 73 -1.42 -5.40 -10.40
N PRO A 74 -1.88 -6.23 -11.35
CA PRO A 74 -1.32 -7.55 -11.54
C PRO A 74 0.20 -7.49 -11.75
N GLU A 75 0.92 -8.44 -11.15
CA GLU A 75 2.37 -8.58 -11.29
C GLU A 75 2.75 -8.91 -12.75
N SER A 76 3.93 -8.48 -13.20
CA SER A 76 4.37 -8.68 -14.60
C SER A 76 4.32 -10.14 -15.08
N GLY A 77 4.53 -11.11 -14.18
CA GLY A 77 4.41 -12.54 -14.46
C GLY A 77 3.01 -13.12 -14.26
N GLN A 78 2.06 -12.32 -13.81
CA GLN A 78 0.71 -12.81 -13.47
C GLN A 78 -0.11 -13.03 -14.73
N GLN A 79 -0.85 -14.13 -14.72
CA GLN A 79 -1.85 -14.46 -15.74
C GLN A 79 -3.24 -14.44 -15.12
N CYS A 80 -4.20 -13.95 -15.87
CA CYS A 80 -5.60 -13.86 -15.51
C CYS A 80 -6.46 -14.64 -16.52
N LEU A 81 -7.67 -14.99 -16.14
CA LEU A 81 -8.66 -15.61 -17.00
C LEU A 81 -9.59 -14.57 -17.61
N ARG A 82 -9.97 -14.81 -18.85
CA ARG A 82 -11.05 -14.09 -19.55
C ARG A 82 -12.39 -14.77 -19.29
N LEU A 83 -13.47 -14.14 -19.76
CA LEU A 83 -14.82 -14.68 -19.66
C LEU A 83 -15.00 -16.04 -20.36
N ASP A 84 -14.25 -16.28 -21.43
CA ASP A 84 -14.21 -17.54 -22.17
C ASP A 84 -13.27 -18.61 -21.57
N GLY A 85 -12.69 -18.33 -20.41
CA GLY A 85 -11.74 -19.20 -19.73
C GLY A 85 -10.32 -19.18 -20.29
N GLN A 86 -10.06 -18.39 -21.34
CA GLN A 86 -8.69 -18.27 -21.87
C GLN A 86 -7.80 -17.44 -20.94
N SER A 87 -6.55 -17.88 -20.80
CA SER A 87 -5.53 -17.14 -20.04
C SER A 87 -4.96 -15.97 -20.84
N TRP A 88 -4.67 -14.87 -20.15
CA TRP A 88 -4.01 -13.70 -20.71
C TRP A 88 -3.02 -13.09 -19.73
N ARG A 89 -2.00 -12.41 -20.24
CA ARG A 89 -0.93 -11.81 -19.45
C ARG A 89 -1.37 -10.47 -18.87
N CYS A 90 -2.18 -10.52 -17.80
CA CYS A 90 -2.81 -9.32 -17.23
C CYS A 90 -1.79 -8.32 -16.65
N GLY A 91 -0.69 -8.77 -16.09
CA GLY A 91 0.37 -7.89 -15.60
C GLY A 91 1.05 -7.10 -16.71
N ILE A 92 1.33 -7.75 -17.85
CA ILE A 92 1.87 -7.06 -19.02
C ILE A 92 0.86 -6.06 -19.59
N ALA A 93 -0.41 -6.45 -19.67
CA ALA A 93 -1.46 -5.56 -20.16
C ALA A 93 -1.66 -4.34 -19.24
N ALA A 94 -1.55 -4.50 -17.92
CA ALA A 94 -1.59 -3.39 -16.99
C ALA A 94 -0.43 -2.41 -17.22
N ALA A 95 0.81 -2.92 -17.35
CA ALA A 95 1.97 -2.09 -17.63
C ALA A 95 1.86 -1.37 -18.99
N GLN A 96 1.37 -2.04 -20.03
CA GLN A 96 1.14 -1.44 -21.36
C GLN A 96 0.09 -0.34 -21.31
N ALA A 97 -1.04 -0.56 -20.62
CA ALA A 97 -2.08 0.45 -20.49
C ALA A 97 -1.60 1.67 -19.68
N LEU A 98 -0.79 1.46 -18.64
CA LEU A 98 -0.16 2.56 -17.92
C LEU A 98 0.80 3.33 -18.85
N ALA A 99 1.58 2.63 -19.67
CA ALA A 99 2.48 3.26 -20.64
C ALA A 99 1.70 4.10 -21.67
N GLU A 100 0.56 3.63 -22.18
CA GLU A 100 -0.32 4.39 -23.07
C GLU A 100 -0.89 5.66 -22.41
N LEU A 101 -1.22 5.57 -21.11
CA LEU A 101 -1.74 6.71 -20.35
C LEU A 101 -0.70 7.82 -20.20
N VAL A 102 0.59 7.46 -20.06
CA VAL A 102 1.67 8.42 -19.78
C VAL A 102 2.56 8.74 -20.99
N SER A 103 2.46 7.96 -22.10
CA SER A 103 3.32 8.12 -23.28
C SER A 103 3.26 9.53 -23.83
N ASP A 104 4.45 10.12 -24.00
CA ASP A 104 4.69 11.48 -24.53
C ASP A 104 3.92 12.61 -23.82
N LYS A 105 3.44 12.33 -22.60
CA LYS A 105 2.68 13.30 -21.81
C LYS A 105 3.50 13.76 -20.62
N HIS A 106 3.16 14.96 -20.15
CA HIS A 106 3.66 15.49 -18.88
C HIS A 106 2.81 14.91 -17.74
N VAL A 107 3.44 14.13 -16.88
CA VAL A 107 2.82 13.49 -15.70
C VAL A 107 3.19 14.29 -14.49
N ARG A 108 2.23 14.56 -13.60
CA ARG A 108 2.45 15.14 -12.28
C ARG A 108 1.95 14.16 -11.23
N CYS A 109 2.80 13.85 -10.25
CA CYS A 109 2.47 13.02 -9.10
C CYS A 109 2.68 13.81 -7.81
N GLU A 110 1.74 13.65 -6.88
CA GLU A 110 1.78 14.28 -5.56
C GLU A 110 1.58 13.21 -4.48
N GLY A 111 2.37 13.27 -3.40
CA GLY A 111 2.29 12.36 -2.29
C GLY A 111 2.95 12.94 -1.05
N SER A 112 2.67 12.37 0.11
CA SER A 112 3.22 12.82 1.39
C SER A 112 3.99 11.73 2.13
N GLU A 113 4.10 10.56 1.54
CA GLU A 113 4.73 9.40 2.17
C GLU A 113 5.59 8.64 1.16
N ARG A 114 6.66 8.02 1.67
CA ARG A 114 7.47 7.08 0.91
C ARG A 114 7.37 5.69 1.52
N ASP A 115 7.40 4.66 0.68
CA ASP A 115 7.43 3.31 1.18
C ASP A 115 8.87 2.88 1.59
N ARG A 116 8.98 1.65 2.10
CA ARG A 116 10.29 1.08 2.51
C ARG A 116 11.32 0.95 1.39
N TYR A 117 10.92 1.13 0.15
CA TYR A 117 11.77 1.10 -1.04
C TYR A 117 12.10 2.49 -1.56
N ASP A 118 11.80 3.52 -0.77
CA ASP A 118 11.97 4.94 -1.11
C ASP A 118 11.16 5.38 -2.33
N ARG A 119 10.03 4.67 -2.62
CA ARG A 119 9.09 5.13 -3.65
C ARG A 119 8.12 6.14 -3.05
N LEU A 120 7.91 7.26 -3.73
CA LEU A 120 6.83 8.19 -3.39
C LEU A 120 5.47 7.48 -3.60
N ILE A 121 4.66 7.39 -2.56
CA ILE A 121 3.26 6.93 -2.69
C ILE A 121 2.45 8.11 -3.20
N GLY A 122 2.04 8.07 -4.48
CA GLY A 122 1.53 9.26 -5.15
C GLY A 122 0.25 9.08 -5.95
N VAL A 123 -0.54 10.16 -5.97
CA VAL A 123 -1.64 10.34 -6.93
C VAL A 123 -1.09 11.03 -8.16
N CYS A 124 -1.19 10.37 -9.32
CA CYS A 124 -0.60 10.82 -10.57
C CYS A 124 -1.67 11.29 -11.56
N ARG A 125 -1.35 12.34 -12.32
CA ARG A 125 -2.27 12.95 -13.29
C ARG A 125 -1.56 13.29 -14.60
N VAL A 126 -2.35 13.20 -15.67
CA VAL A 126 -2.04 13.77 -16.98
C VAL A 126 -3.15 14.77 -17.30
N GLY A 127 -2.86 16.06 -17.22
CA GLY A 127 -3.89 17.09 -17.25
C GLY A 127 -4.92 16.88 -16.13
N SER A 128 -6.20 16.75 -16.48
CA SER A 128 -7.28 16.46 -15.54
C SER A 128 -7.48 14.97 -15.24
N LEU A 129 -6.88 14.08 -16.03
CA LEU A 129 -7.06 12.63 -15.87
C LEU A 129 -6.21 12.11 -14.72
N GLU A 130 -6.86 11.50 -13.73
CA GLU A 130 -6.18 10.77 -12.67
C GLU A 130 -5.86 9.34 -13.13
N ILE A 131 -4.56 9.05 -13.23
CA ILE A 131 -4.03 7.78 -13.74
C ILE A 131 -4.43 6.61 -12.83
N ASN A 132 -4.30 6.78 -11.51
CA ASN A 132 -4.64 5.76 -10.51
C ASN A 132 -6.09 5.29 -10.67
N ALA A 133 -7.02 6.24 -10.74
CA ALA A 133 -8.45 5.95 -10.92
C ALA A 133 -8.74 5.30 -12.27
N GLU A 134 -8.06 5.74 -13.33
CA GLU A 134 -8.25 5.22 -14.67
C GLU A 134 -7.79 3.76 -14.79
N MET A 135 -6.68 3.38 -14.16
CA MET A 135 -6.21 1.99 -14.11
C MET A 135 -7.24 1.07 -13.47
N VAL A 136 -7.85 1.50 -12.34
CA VAL A 136 -8.91 0.73 -11.68
C VAL A 136 -10.18 0.68 -12.54
N ARG A 137 -10.59 1.81 -13.13
CA ARG A 137 -11.80 1.90 -13.98
C ARG A 137 -11.71 1.01 -15.22
N ARG A 138 -10.50 0.84 -15.79
CA ARG A 138 -10.25 -0.09 -16.90
C ARG A 138 -10.21 -1.57 -16.45
N GLY A 139 -10.27 -1.84 -15.14
CA GLY A 139 -10.08 -3.19 -14.60
C GLY A 139 -8.66 -3.71 -14.80
N LEU A 140 -7.66 -2.84 -14.71
CA LEU A 140 -6.24 -3.19 -14.85
C LEU A 140 -5.47 -3.07 -13.52
N ALA A 141 -6.17 -2.71 -12.44
CA ALA A 141 -5.71 -2.76 -11.08
C ALA A 141 -6.90 -2.98 -10.13
N TRP A 142 -6.64 -3.58 -8.98
CA TRP A 142 -7.56 -3.60 -7.84
C TRP A 142 -7.47 -2.29 -7.05
N ALA A 143 -8.58 -1.83 -6.47
CA ALA A 143 -8.54 -0.84 -5.41
C ALA A 143 -7.88 -1.46 -4.16
N PHE A 144 -6.77 -0.88 -3.70
CA PHE A 144 -6.04 -1.45 -2.58
C PHE A 144 -6.60 -0.95 -1.25
N VAL A 145 -7.74 -1.50 -0.87
CA VAL A 145 -8.59 -1.07 0.25
C VAL A 145 -7.91 -1.12 1.62
N ARG A 146 -6.81 -1.85 1.75
CA ARG A 146 -5.99 -1.91 2.97
C ARG A 146 -5.40 -0.54 3.32
N TYR A 147 -5.10 0.27 2.31
CA TYR A 147 -4.48 1.59 2.46
C TYR A 147 -5.44 2.73 2.13
N SER A 148 -6.29 2.55 1.13
CA SER A 148 -7.23 3.60 0.71
C SER A 148 -8.52 3.00 0.15
N LYS A 149 -9.66 3.55 0.57
CA LYS A 149 -10.99 3.18 0.04
C LYS A 149 -11.44 4.13 -1.09
N ARG A 150 -10.59 5.05 -1.49
CA ARG A 150 -10.90 6.14 -2.41
C ARG A 150 -11.40 5.66 -3.77
N LEU A 151 -10.87 4.55 -4.27
CA LEU A 151 -11.13 4.03 -5.63
C LEU A 151 -12.14 2.87 -5.67
N LEU A 152 -12.92 2.67 -4.61
CA LEU A 152 -13.96 1.62 -4.58
C LEU A 152 -15.10 1.84 -5.59
N ASN A 153 -15.38 3.08 -5.99
CA ASN A 153 -16.41 3.37 -6.98
C ASN A 153 -15.95 2.95 -8.37
N GLU A 154 -14.70 3.25 -8.72
CA GLU A 154 -14.05 2.87 -9.96
C GLU A 154 -13.95 1.35 -10.09
N GLU A 155 -13.61 0.66 -8.99
CA GLU A 155 -13.60 -0.79 -8.96
C GLU A 155 -15.00 -1.39 -9.17
N ARG A 156 -16.03 -0.85 -8.50
CA ARG A 156 -17.42 -1.32 -8.69
C ARG A 156 -17.89 -1.13 -10.12
N GLU A 157 -17.54 -0.01 -10.76
CA GLU A 157 -17.82 0.22 -12.16
C GLU A 157 -17.14 -0.82 -13.05
N ALA A 158 -15.83 -1.06 -12.89
CA ALA A 158 -15.08 -2.04 -13.66
C ALA A 158 -15.65 -3.46 -13.49
N ARG A 159 -16.01 -3.85 -12.25
CA ARG A 159 -16.64 -5.13 -11.94
C ARG A 159 -18.00 -5.29 -12.62
N SER A 160 -18.87 -4.29 -12.54
CA SER A 160 -20.21 -4.34 -13.13
C SER A 160 -20.17 -4.53 -14.65
N ARG A 161 -19.13 -3.98 -15.29
CA ARG A 161 -18.89 -4.07 -16.73
C ARG A 161 -17.99 -5.24 -17.13
N ARG A 162 -17.52 -6.06 -16.17
CA ARG A 162 -16.58 -7.17 -16.38
C ARG A 162 -15.35 -6.78 -17.17
N LEU A 163 -14.74 -5.64 -16.84
CA LEU A 163 -13.56 -5.15 -17.53
C LEU A 163 -12.28 -5.80 -16.99
N GLY A 164 -11.32 -6.03 -17.87
CA GLY A 164 -9.97 -6.47 -17.53
C GLY A 164 -9.95 -7.71 -16.61
N ILE A 165 -9.40 -7.55 -15.40
CA ILE A 165 -9.30 -8.61 -14.38
C ILE A 165 -10.66 -9.09 -13.85
N TRP A 166 -11.72 -8.33 -14.09
CA TRP A 166 -13.09 -8.67 -13.65
C TRP A 166 -13.87 -9.52 -14.64
N GLN A 167 -13.25 -9.98 -15.73
CA GLN A 167 -13.87 -10.90 -16.70
C GLN A 167 -14.15 -12.29 -16.09
N ALA A 168 -13.34 -12.70 -15.13
CA ALA A 168 -13.49 -13.93 -14.37
C ALA A 168 -13.08 -13.67 -12.90
N GLU A 169 -13.18 -14.69 -12.05
CA GLU A 169 -12.60 -14.64 -10.72
C GLU A 169 -11.08 -14.82 -10.83
N ASN A 170 -10.37 -13.72 -10.69
CA ASN A 170 -8.92 -13.68 -10.80
C ASN A 170 -8.28 -13.40 -9.44
N GLU A 171 -7.14 -14.07 -9.19
CA GLU A 171 -6.35 -13.93 -7.97
C GLU A 171 -5.83 -12.48 -7.86
N PRO A 172 -6.07 -11.78 -6.73
CA PRO A 172 -5.51 -10.45 -6.53
C PRO A 172 -3.98 -10.45 -6.46
N ALA A 173 -3.35 -9.33 -6.84
CA ALA A 173 -1.89 -9.23 -6.89
C ALA A 173 -1.22 -9.53 -5.53
N TRP A 174 -1.82 -9.11 -4.41
CA TRP A 174 -1.29 -9.42 -3.07
C TRP A 174 -1.33 -10.91 -2.72
N ASP A 175 -2.36 -11.65 -3.15
CA ASP A 175 -2.47 -13.10 -2.95
C ASP A 175 -1.52 -13.85 -3.88
N TYR A 176 -1.39 -13.39 -5.13
CA TYR A 176 -0.39 -13.89 -6.07
C TYR A 176 1.04 -13.78 -5.48
N ARG A 177 1.41 -12.61 -4.94
CA ARG A 177 2.71 -12.42 -4.29
C ARG A 177 2.88 -13.34 -3.08
N ALA A 178 1.87 -13.45 -2.23
CA ALA A 178 1.92 -14.34 -1.05
C ALA A 178 2.11 -15.81 -1.46
N ARG A 179 1.38 -16.27 -2.45
CA ARG A 179 1.49 -17.62 -3.00
C ARG A 179 2.87 -17.86 -3.62
N ARG A 180 3.35 -16.93 -4.47
CA ARG A 180 4.67 -17.03 -5.08
C ARG A 180 5.78 -17.07 -4.03
N TRP A 181 5.63 -16.28 -2.98
CA TRP A 181 6.55 -16.28 -1.85
C TRP A 181 6.59 -17.65 -1.16
N ALA A 182 5.43 -18.20 -0.79
CA ALA A 182 5.35 -19.50 -0.13
C ALA A 182 5.93 -20.63 -1.00
N GLN A 183 5.63 -20.64 -2.31
CA GLN A 183 6.21 -21.61 -3.26
C GLN A 183 7.73 -21.51 -3.33
N SER A 184 8.25 -20.28 -3.42
CA SER A 184 9.69 -20.05 -3.50
C SER A 184 10.41 -20.43 -2.21
N GLN A 185 9.82 -20.17 -1.06
CA GLN A 185 10.35 -20.62 0.22
C GLN A 185 10.44 -22.15 0.33
N ALA A 186 9.41 -22.85 -0.12
CA ALA A 186 9.38 -24.32 -0.08
C ALA A 186 10.45 -24.96 -0.97
N GLN A 187 10.88 -24.26 -2.03
CA GLN A 187 11.87 -24.75 -3.00
C GLN A 187 13.29 -24.26 -2.73
N ALA A 188 13.43 -23.16 -1.99
CA ALA A 188 14.72 -22.53 -1.76
C ALA A 188 15.54 -23.24 -0.68
N PRO A 189 16.87 -23.32 -0.80
CA PRO A 189 17.74 -23.86 0.22
C PRO A 189 17.54 -23.14 1.57
N GLY A 190 17.23 -23.90 2.63
CA GLY A 190 16.97 -23.33 3.96
C GLY A 190 15.73 -22.42 4.04
N GLY A 191 14.82 -22.45 3.05
CA GLY A 191 13.62 -21.60 3.02
C GLY A 191 13.89 -20.12 2.71
N CYS A 192 15.10 -19.78 2.27
CA CYS A 192 15.50 -18.39 1.97
C CYS A 192 15.21 -18.07 0.51
N ALA A 193 14.06 -17.45 0.24
CA ALA A 193 13.50 -17.34 -1.10
C ALA A 193 14.03 -16.17 -1.95
N ILE A 194 14.78 -15.24 -1.39
CA ILE A 194 15.28 -14.08 -2.15
C ILE A 194 16.58 -14.47 -2.86
N LYS A 195 16.62 -14.31 -4.17
CA LYS A 195 17.76 -14.63 -5.01
C LYS A 195 18.67 -13.42 -5.19
N GLY A 196 19.93 -13.53 -4.79
CA GLY A 196 20.94 -12.51 -5.02
C GLY A 196 21.92 -12.94 -6.12
N ASN A 197 21.88 -12.30 -7.29
CA ASN A 197 22.79 -12.58 -8.39
C ASN A 197 23.70 -11.41 -8.71
N ILE A 198 24.85 -11.68 -9.33
CA ILE A 198 25.82 -10.68 -9.77
C ILE A 198 25.75 -10.55 -11.30
N SER A 199 25.33 -9.37 -11.74
CA SER A 199 25.22 -9.02 -13.16
C SER A 199 26.18 -7.88 -13.55
N ARG A 200 26.10 -7.41 -14.79
CA ARG A 200 26.81 -6.19 -15.23
C ARG A 200 26.37 -4.94 -14.45
N GLN A 201 25.17 -4.97 -13.89
CA GLN A 201 24.60 -3.87 -13.09
C GLN A 201 25.00 -3.97 -11.60
N GLY A 202 25.80 -4.96 -11.21
CA GLY A 202 26.26 -5.16 -9.83
C GLY A 202 25.51 -6.28 -9.10
N ARG A 203 25.47 -6.18 -7.77
CA ARG A 203 24.81 -7.11 -6.88
C ARG A 203 23.32 -6.79 -6.79
N ILE A 204 22.47 -7.67 -7.30
CA ILE A 204 21.03 -7.44 -7.44
C ILE A 204 20.28 -8.56 -6.72
N TYR A 205 19.28 -8.22 -5.91
CA TYR A 205 18.38 -9.21 -5.36
C TYR A 205 17.01 -9.20 -6.05
N HIS A 206 16.42 -10.38 -6.17
CA HIS A 206 15.12 -10.62 -6.79
C HIS A 206 14.16 -11.23 -5.78
N MET A 207 13.02 -10.57 -5.63
CA MET A 207 11.93 -11.04 -4.79
C MET A 207 11.10 -12.11 -5.53
N PRO A 208 10.57 -13.13 -4.83
CA PRO A 208 9.61 -14.05 -5.41
C PRO A 208 8.45 -13.31 -6.08
N GLY A 209 8.11 -13.71 -7.31
CA GLY A 209 7.04 -13.07 -8.09
C GLY A 209 7.49 -11.87 -8.93
N SER A 210 8.72 -11.36 -8.77
CA SER A 210 9.26 -10.32 -9.66
C SER A 210 9.51 -10.87 -11.06
N ALA A 211 9.54 -9.98 -12.07
CA ALA A 211 9.58 -10.32 -13.49
C ALA A 211 10.70 -11.30 -13.88
N TYR A 212 11.86 -11.19 -13.25
CA TYR A 212 13.06 -11.98 -13.59
C TYR A 212 13.38 -13.08 -12.58
N TYR A 213 12.60 -13.24 -11.51
CA TYR A 213 12.90 -14.17 -10.43
C TYR A 213 13.12 -15.60 -10.91
N ASP A 214 12.24 -16.09 -11.78
CA ASP A 214 12.28 -17.48 -12.26
C ASP A 214 13.47 -17.73 -13.21
N ALA A 215 13.93 -16.70 -13.91
CA ALA A 215 15.07 -16.78 -14.83
C ALA A 215 16.45 -16.68 -14.13
N VAL A 216 16.46 -16.25 -12.85
CA VAL A 216 17.71 -16.13 -12.11
C VAL A 216 18.08 -17.48 -11.49
N GLU A 217 19.28 -17.96 -11.82
CA GLU A 217 19.94 -19.10 -11.18
C GLU A 217 21.05 -18.59 -10.27
N ILE A 218 21.15 -19.14 -9.07
CA ILE A 218 22.15 -18.74 -8.08
C ILE A 218 23.40 -19.62 -8.26
N ASN A 219 24.52 -18.98 -8.53
CA ASN A 219 25.83 -19.61 -8.62
C ASN A 219 26.73 -19.20 -7.43
N PRO A 220 26.85 -20.02 -6.37
CA PRO A 220 27.64 -19.70 -5.19
C PRO A 220 29.13 -19.46 -5.49
N SER A 221 29.70 -20.08 -6.54
CA SER A 221 31.12 -19.90 -6.89
C SER A 221 31.44 -18.48 -7.38
N ARG A 222 30.39 -17.72 -7.81
CA ARG A 222 30.47 -16.31 -8.19
C ARG A 222 30.20 -15.35 -7.03
N GLY A 223 29.95 -15.86 -5.82
CA GLY A 223 29.52 -15.09 -4.66
C GLY A 223 28.03 -14.74 -4.66
N GLU A 224 27.25 -15.38 -5.54
CA GLU A 224 25.79 -15.27 -5.57
C GLU A 224 25.19 -16.12 -4.44
N ARG A 225 24.07 -15.66 -3.86
CA ARG A 225 23.49 -16.38 -2.73
C ARG A 225 22.01 -16.08 -2.54
N TRP A 226 21.39 -16.92 -1.71
CA TRP A 226 20.04 -16.73 -1.23
C TRP A 226 20.01 -15.86 0.02
N PHE A 227 18.91 -15.13 0.23
CA PHE A 227 18.64 -14.35 1.42
C PHE A 227 17.26 -14.71 1.97
N CYS A 228 17.13 -14.73 3.29
CA CYS A 228 15.86 -15.03 3.94
C CYS A 228 14.99 -13.78 4.08
N THR A 229 15.59 -12.62 4.19
CA THR A 229 14.89 -11.35 4.29
C THR A 229 15.51 -10.31 3.35
N GLU A 230 14.71 -9.33 2.97
CA GLU A 230 15.17 -8.20 2.17
C GLU A 230 16.20 -7.35 2.91
N ASN A 231 15.99 -7.14 4.22
CA ASN A 231 16.94 -6.41 5.06
C ASN A 231 18.31 -7.08 5.10
N GLU A 232 18.35 -8.42 5.09
CA GLU A 232 19.60 -9.17 4.99
C GLU A 232 20.31 -8.89 3.66
N ALA A 233 19.57 -8.88 2.54
CA ALA A 233 20.14 -8.57 1.24
C ALA A 233 20.70 -7.14 1.18
N ILE A 234 19.94 -6.16 1.67
CA ILE A 234 20.33 -4.75 1.73
C ILE A 234 21.57 -4.56 2.63
N ALA A 235 21.56 -5.13 3.83
CA ALA A 235 22.69 -5.07 4.76
C ALA A 235 23.97 -5.70 4.18
N ALA A 236 23.83 -6.67 3.28
CA ALA A 236 24.94 -7.30 2.57
C ALA A 236 25.39 -6.51 1.32
N GLY A 237 24.85 -5.31 1.07
CA GLY A 237 25.20 -4.43 -0.04
C GLY A 237 24.57 -4.83 -1.38
N TRP A 238 23.42 -5.53 -1.33
CA TRP A 238 22.64 -5.86 -2.52
C TRP A 238 21.52 -4.87 -2.72
N ARG A 239 21.18 -4.54 -3.96
CA ARG A 239 20.09 -3.63 -4.30
C ARG A 239 18.95 -4.36 -5.03
N PRO A 240 17.74 -3.84 -5.01
CA PRO A 240 16.61 -4.45 -5.75
C PRO A 240 16.85 -4.46 -7.27
N ALA A 241 16.25 -5.45 -7.96
CA ALA A 241 16.40 -5.65 -9.40
C ALA A 241 15.92 -4.48 -10.28
N TRP A 242 15.04 -3.63 -9.77
CA TRP A 242 14.42 -2.51 -10.51
C TRP A 242 15.11 -1.16 -10.33
N THR A 243 16.22 -1.09 -9.62
CA THR A 243 16.98 0.15 -9.48
C THR A 243 17.95 0.32 -10.65
N ASN A 244 17.49 0.90 -11.73
CA ASN A 244 18.33 1.47 -12.78
C ASN A 244 18.34 2.98 -12.65
#